data_debbdd20ffb171f53b90e1d142ee1861
#
_entry.id   debbdd20ffb171f53b90e1d142ee1861
#
_cell.length_a   1.000
_cell.length_b   1.000
_cell.length_c   1.000
_cell.angle_alpha   90.00
_cell.angle_beta   90.00
_cell.angle_gamma   90.00
#
_symmetry.space_group_name_H-M   'P 1'
#
loop_
_entity.id
_entity.type
_entity.pdbx_description
1 polymer ?
#
loop_
_entity_poly.entity_id
_entity_poly.type
_entity_poly.pdbx_seq_one_letter_code
_entity_poly.pdbx_strand_id
1 'polypeptide(L)'
;EIQEAIKHGVRKVNIDTDIRLSMTAAVRKFLAENPSKFDMREWMKPAREAAKAICKQRYLEFGCEGQGGKIKGYTLEQMAKKYAAGELKQTVN
;
A
#
# COMPACT_ATOMS: atom_id res chain seq x y z
N GLU A 1 -17.61 5.09 3.06
CA GLU A 1 -17.13 6.47 2.86
C GLU A 1 -16.15 6.57 1.68
N ILE A 2 -14.99 5.86 1.71
CA ILE A 2 -14.00 5.90 0.61
C ILE A 2 -14.56 5.36 -0.70
N GLN A 3 -15.30 4.27 -0.68
CA GLN A 3 -15.95 3.71 -1.87
C GLN A 3 -16.91 4.71 -2.52
N GLU A 4 -17.62 5.50 -1.72
CA GLU A 4 -18.49 6.56 -2.22
C GLU A 4 -17.68 7.69 -2.86
N ALA A 5 -16.59 8.10 -2.22
CA ALA A 5 -15.67 9.11 -2.77
C ALA A 5 -15.07 8.70 -4.13
N ILE A 6 -14.76 7.42 -4.30
CA ILE A 6 -14.26 6.87 -5.57
C ILE A 6 -15.30 7.04 -6.69
N LYS A 7 -16.58 6.83 -6.42
CA LYS A 7 -17.67 7.06 -7.40
C LYS A 7 -17.72 8.52 -7.85
N HIS A 8 -17.33 9.46 -7.00
CA HIS A 8 -17.28 10.89 -7.27
C HIS A 8 -15.94 11.42 -7.79
N GLY A 9 -15.05 10.54 -8.23
CA GLY A 9 -13.84 10.94 -8.95
C GLY A 9 -12.52 10.85 -8.19
N VAL A 10 -12.53 10.42 -6.92
CA VAL A 10 -11.28 10.18 -6.19
C VAL A 10 -10.52 9.02 -6.84
N ARG A 11 -9.23 9.24 -7.14
CA ARG A 11 -8.36 8.27 -7.83
C ARG A 11 -7.11 7.93 -7.05
N LYS A 12 -6.70 8.78 -6.12
CA LYS A 12 -5.50 8.59 -5.31
C LYS A 12 -5.87 8.62 -3.82
N VAL A 13 -5.55 7.53 -3.12
CA VAL A 13 -5.83 7.38 -1.69
C VAL A 13 -4.55 6.99 -0.96
N ASN A 14 -4.22 7.69 0.11
CA ASN A 14 -3.14 7.33 1.01
C ASN A 14 -3.70 6.54 2.19
N ILE A 15 -3.03 5.43 2.55
CA ILE A 15 -3.36 4.62 3.71
C ILE A 15 -2.09 4.40 4.51
N ASP A 16 -2.13 4.72 5.79
CA ASP A 16 -1.01 4.54 6.71
C ASP A 16 -1.49 4.04 8.09
N THR A 17 -2.39 4.77 8.73
CA THR A 17 -2.83 4.50 10.11
C THR A 17 -3.42 3.10 10.28
N ASP A 18 -4.25 2.63 9.36
CA ASP A 18 -4.83 1.28 9.42
C ASP A 18 -3.75 0.20 9.39
N ILE A 19 -2.71 0.40 8.61
CA ILE A 19 -1.58 -0.52 8.52
C ILE A 19 -0.81 -0.54 9.84
N ARG A 20 -0.51 0.63 10.39
CA ARG A 20 0.18 0.75 11.69
C ARG A 20 -0.62 0.10 12.82
N LEU A 21 -1.91 0.35 12.88
CA LEU A 21 -2.79 -0.23 13.89
C LEU A 21 -2.84 -1.75 13.80
N SER A 22 -2.97 -2.30 12.60
CA SER A 22 -3.02 -3.75 12.40
C SER A 22 -1.70 -4.43 12.77
N MET A 23 -0.58 -3.84 12.41
CA MET A 23 0.76 -4.34 12.78
C MET A 23 0.98 -4.30 14.28
N THR A 24 0.64 -3.19 14.92
CA THR A 24 0.78 -3.03 16.38
C THR A 24 -0.10 -4.02 17.15
N ALA A 25 -1.34 -4.22 16.70
CA ALA A 25 -2.24 -5.20 17.30
C ALA A 25 -1.68 -6.62 17.17
N ALA A 26 -1.14 -6.99 16.02
CA ALA A 26 -0.53 -8.30 15.77
C ALA A 26 0.69 -8.54 16.67
N VAL A 27 1.54 -7.52 16.85
CA VAL A 27 2.71 -7.61 17.75
C VAL A 27 2.28 -7.77 19.21
N ARG A 28 1.33 -6.95 19.66
CA ARG A 28 0.80 -7.05 21.03
C ARG A 28 0.21 -8.42 21.34
N LYS A 29 -0.59 -8.94 20.41
CA LYS A 29 -1.18 -10.27 20.53
C LYS A 29 -0.11 -11.35 20.61
N PHE A 30 0.85 -11.33 19.69
CA PHE A 30 1.94 -12.30 19.64
C PHE A 30 2.74 -12.32 20.96
N LEU A 31 3.13 -11.15 21.47
CA LEU A 31 3.92 -11.03 22.70
C LEU A 31 3.12 -11.43 23.95
N ALA A 32 1.81 -11.14 23.98
CA ALA A 32 0.93 -11.60 25.06
C ALA A 32 0.79 -13.14 25.10
N GLU A 33 0.67 -13.75 23.94
CA GLU A 33 0.56 -15.22 23.80
C GLU A 33 1.91 -15.94 23.96
N ASN A 34 3.03 -15.25 23.75
CA ASN A 34 4.37 -15.80 23.77
C ASN A 34 5.33 -14.92 24.61
N PRO A 35 5.13 -14.80 25.93
CA PRO A 35 5.89 -13.86 26.74
C PRO A 35 7.38 -14.15 26.85
N SER A 36 7.82 -15.37 26.54
CA SER A 36 9.26 -15.74 26.53
C SER A 36 9.99 -15.35 25.25
N LYS A 37 9.27 -14.92 24.23
CA LYS A 37 9.86 -14.57 22.94
C LYS A 37 10.45 -13.16 22.98
N PHE A 38 11.71 -13.05 22.57
CA PHE A 38 12.46 -11.79 22.57
C PHE A 38 13.05 -11.42 21.20
N ASP A 39 13.07 -12.34 20.24
CA ASP A 39 13.61 -12.08 18.92
C ASP A 39 12.59 -11.32 18.06
N MET A 40 12.95 -10.10 17.64
CA MET A 40 12.09 -9.26 16.82
C MET A 40 11.63 -9.92 15.52
N ARG A 41 12.43 -10.82 14.95
CA ARG A 41 12.07 -11.55 13.73
C ARG A 41 10.81 -12.40 13.92
N GLU A 42 10.57 -12.88 15.14
CA GLU A 42 9.42 -13.71 15.47
C GLU A 42 8.13 -12.90 15.54
N TRP A 43 8.13 -11.72 16.15
CA TRP A 43 6.92 -10.89 16.21
C TRP A 43 6.70 -9.99 14.99
N MET A 44 7.75 -9.70 14.21
CA MET A 44 7.60 -8.96 12.96
C MET A 44 6.94 -9.79 11.87
N LYS A 45 7.02 -11.13 11.93
CA LYS A 45 6.33 -12.02 10.99
C LYS A 45 4.80 -11.85 11.05
N PRO A 46 4.12 -11.99 12.19
CA PRO A 46 2.69 -11.73 12.29
C PRO A 46 2.32 -10.26 11.97
N ALA A 47 3.18 -9.29 12.29
CA ALA A 47 2.98 -7.90 11.92
C ALA A 47 2.94 -7.71 10.40
N ARG A 48 3.87 -8.32 9.68
CA ARG A 48 3.91 -8.30 8.21
C ARG A 48 2.67 -8.93 7.59
N GLU A 49 2.23 -10.07 8.12
CA GLU A 49 1.02 -10.74 7.62
C GLU A 49 -0.25 -9.89 7.88
N ALA A 50 -0.32 -9.21 9.02
CA ALA A 50 -1.42 -8.28 9.31
C ALA A 50 -1.42 -7.09 8.35
N ALA A 51 -0.27 -6.49 8.08
CA ALA A 51 -0.13 -5.41 7.09
C ALA A 51 -0.56 -5.85 5.69
N LYS A 52 -0.11 -7.04 5.26
CA LYS A 52 -0.50 -7.64 3.98
C LYS A 52 -2.02 -7.83 3.88
N ALA A 53 -2.66 -8.33 4.94
CA ALA A 53 -4.10 -8.55 4.97
C ALA A 53 -4.88 -7.24 4.82
N ILE A 54 -4.49 -6.18 5.54
CA ILE A 54 -5.10 -4.85 5.42
C ILE A 54 -4.92 -4.27 4.03
N CYS A 55 -3.72 -4.31 3.48
CA CYS A 55 -3.47 -3.82 2.12
C CYS A 55 -4.35 -4.54 1.09
N LYS A 56 -4.44 -5.86 1.19
CA LYS A 56 -5.25 -6.68 0.30
C LYS A 56 -6.73 -6.33 0.40
N GLN A 57 -7.25 -6.17 1.62
CA GLN A 57 -8.62 -5.74 1.86
C GLN A 57 -8.91 -4.37 1.23
N ARG A 58 -8.01 -3.39 1.42
CA ARG A 58 -8.17 -2.05 0.86
C ARG A 58 -8.13 -2.06 -0.67
N TYR A 59 -7.28 -2.87 -1.30
CA TYR A 59 -7.27 -3.02 -2.75
C TYR A 59 -8.62 -3.54 -3.28
N LEU A 60 -9.23 -4.50 -2.61
CA LEU A 60 -10.57 -4.99 -2.97
C LEU A 60 -11.63 -3.90 -2.81
N GLU A 61 -11.63 -3.20 -1.69
CA GLU A 61 -12.57 -2.11 -1.39
C GLU A 61 -12.46 -0.95 -2.39
N PHE A 62 -11.25 -0.67 -2.90
CA PHE A 62 -11.00 0.41 -3.86
C PHE A 62 -11.21 0.00 -5.32
N GLY A 63 -11.58 -1.25 -5.57
CA GLY A 63 -11.79 -1.74 -6.93
C GLY A 63 -10.51 -1.98 -7.72
N CYS A 64 -9.38 -2.20 -7.03
CA CYS A 64 -8.07 -2.45 -7.68
C CYS A 64 -7.90 -3.89 -8.17
N GLU A 65 -8.79 -4.80 -7.80
CA GLU A 65 -8.71 -6.21 -8.21
C GLU A 65 -8.72 -6.34 -9.73
N GLY A 66 -7.82 -7.15 -10.26
CA GLY A 66 -7.70 -7.41 -11.69
C GLY A 66 -7.14 -6.25 -12.53
N GLN A 67 -6.71 -5.15 -11.91
CA GLN A 67 -6.24 -3.95 -12.61
C GLN A 67 -4.74 -3.92 -12.87
N GLY A 68 -3.95 -4.77 -12.20
CA GLY A 68 -2.49 -4.75 -12.28
C GLY A 68 -1.94 -4.93 -13.71
N GLY A 69 -2.59 -5.74 -14.53
CA GLY A 69 -2.19 -5.96 -15.93
C GLY A 69 -2.35 -4.75 -16.85
N LYS A 70 -3.08 -3.71 -16.42
CA LYS A 70 -3.26 -2.46 -17.17
C LYS A 70 -2.10 -1.48 -16.98
N ILE A 71 -1.25 -1.72 -15.98
CA ILE A 71 -0.09 -0.87 -15.68
C ILE A 71 1.09 -1.41 -16.45
N LYS A 72 1.67 -0.57 -17.33
CA LYS A 72 2.87 -0.88 -18.08
C LYS A 72 4.02 -0.01 -17.59
N GLY A 73 5.13 -0.66 -17.23
CA GLY A 73 6.37 0.05 -16.92
C GLY A 73 6.98 0.70 -18.16
N TYR A 74 7.72 1.77 -17.96
CA TYR A 74 8.53 2.39 -19.01
C TYR A 74 9.95 1.83 -18.97
N THR A 75 10.53 1.62 -20.16
CA THR A 75 11.98 1.36 -20.29
C THR A 75 12.77 2.64 -20.02
N LEU A 76 14.05 2.52 -19.70
CA LEU A 76 14.94 3.69 -19.53
C LEU A 76 14.94 4.59 -20.76
N GLU A 77 14.94 4.01 -21.96
CA GLU A 77 14.90 4.76 -23.22
C GLU A 77 13.58 5.54 -23.38
N GLN A 78 12.45 4.91 -23.07
CA GLN A 78 11.13 5.57 -23.11
C GLN A 78 11.06 6.72 -22.10
N MET A 79 11.59 6.52 -20.90
CA MET A 79 11.65 7.58 -19.88
C MET A 79 12.57 8.73 -20.32
N ALA A 80 13.73 8.44 -20.88
CA ALA A 80 14.65 9.47 -21.39
C ALA A 80 13.98 10.33 -22.47
N LYS A 81 13.23 9.72 -23.39
CA LYS A 81 12.47 10.44 -24.41
C LYS A 81 11.40 11.35 -23.78
N LYS A 82 10.67 10.89 -22.76
CA LYS A 82 9.65 11.70 -22.06
C LYS A 82 10.28 12.90 -21.34
N TYR A 83 11.42 12.72 -20.69
CA TYR A 83 12.17 13.81 -20.07
C TYR A 83 12.65 14.83 -21.11
N ALA A 84 13.22 14.36 -22.21
CA ALA A 84 13.69 15.23 -23.29
C ALA A 84 12.55 16.04 -23.96
N ALA A 85 11.37 15.43 -24.09
CA ALA A 85 10.17 16.08 -24.62
C ALA A 85 9.51 17.06 -23.61
N GLY A 86 9.95 17.10 -22.35
CA GLY A 86 9.38 17.96 -21.31
C GLY A 86 8.02 17.51 -20.77
N GLU A 87 7.56 16.32 -21.13
CA GLU A 87 6.26 15.78 -20.70
C GLU A 87 6.15 15.59 -19.17
N LEU A 88 7.31 15.45 -18.50
CA LEU A 88 7.38 15.22 -17.05
C LEU A 88 7.69 16.50 -16.26
N LYS A 89 7.67 17.65 -16.90
CA LYS A 89 7.81 18.92 -16.18
C LYS A 89 6.57 19.17 -15.33
N GLN A 90 6.81 19.43 -14.06
CA GLN A 90 5.76 19.82 -13.14
C GLN A 90 5.24 21.21 -13.55
N THR A 91 3.99 21.29 -13.95
CA THR A 91 3.31 22.56 -14.14
C THR A 91 2.77 23.01 -12.78
N VAL A 92 3.37 24.08 -12.24
CA VAL A 92 2.83 24.76 -11.06
C VAL A 92 1.87 25.82 -11.60
N ASN A 93 0.60 25.62 -11.36
CA ASN A 93 -0.40 26.65 -11.61
C ASN A 93 -0.49 27.62 -10.43
#